data_1db74b17e5ad58fe5062de165ffa71a2
#
_entry.id   1db74b17e5ad58fe5062de165ffa71a2
#
_cell.length_a   1.000
_cell.length_b   1.000
_cell.length_c   1.000
_cell.angle_alpha   90.00
_cell.angle_beta   90.00
_cell.angle_gamma   90.00
#
_symmetry.space_group_name_H-M   'P 1'
#
loop_
_entity.id
_entity.type
_entity.pdbx_description
1 polymer ?
#
loop_
_entity_poly.entity_id
_entity_poly.type
_entity_poly.pdbx_seq_one_letter_code
_entity_poly.pdbx_strand_id
1 'polypeptide(L)'
;MTEQPVMLKVLLREKHWQNYSTFCAEYDKAARRIDSELAGRYPSRAQLHRWINGAVRSLPYADHCRVLEEMFPGWTAEQLFKPSTGDRASSAPSPGLAVPAASVILSTGLRPYIEQAFTAEHVSIDFAGFSGETLHGVVQEPLDKIRTGEIKPQSVTIRMLLPDTTRPMTVPCRVEDLADDPDYRARMHQVTGRHAYAILETVQELARLGRIKEASTEIRAYQVPPLFKLYLLNGDEAFFGLYPLVEHKIPFPDGSHPMYDLMGKDAMVFRHSAGSGDDADAQFVAQAQGWFDSMWDHISYEFPV
;
A
#
# COMPACT_ATOMS: atom_id res chain seq x y z
N MET A 1 -7.96 38.67 -12.79
CA MET A 1 -7.35 37.34 -12.65
C MET A 1 -8.35 36.52 -11.84
N THR A 2 -9.10 35.66 -12.48
CA THR A 2 -10.06 34.76 -11.82
C THR A 2 -9.25 33.72 -11.03
N GLU A 3 -9.29 33.78 -9.71
CA GLU A 3 -8.68 32.78 -8.83
C GLU A 3 -9.32 31.41 -9.15
N GLN A 4 -8.54 30.48 -9.64
CA GLN A 4 -8.99 29.10 -9.86
C GLN A 4 -9.23 28.44 -8.50
N PRO A 5 -10.40 27.80 -8.29
CA PRO A 5 -10.68 27.17 -7.03
C PRO A 5 -9.72 25.99 -6.81
N VAL A 6 -9.28 25.76 -5.56
CA VAL A 6 -8.48 24.58 -5.20
C VAL A 6 -9.36 23.31 -5.24
N MET A 7 -8.72 22.15 -5.41
CA MET A 7 -9.42 20.87 -5.50
C MET A 7 -10.29 20.58 -4.26
N LEU A 8 -9.82 20.93 -3.07
CA LEU A 8 -10.59 20.82 -1.83
C LEU A 8 -11.98 21.48 -1.94
N LYS A 9 -12.07 22.67 -2.57
CA LYS A 9 -13.35 23.37 -2.76
C LYS A 9 -14.30 22.60 -3.66
N VAL A 10 -13.76 21.97 -4.71
CA VAL A 10 -14.55 21.14 -5.65
C VAL A 10 -15.11 19.93 -4.93
N LEU A 11 -14.26 19.19 -4.23
CA LEU A 11 -14.67 17.96 -3.51
C LEU A 11 -15.65 18.23 -2.37
N LEU A 12 -15.49 19.34 -1.64
CA LEU A 12 -16.47 19.77 -0.64
C LEU A 12 -17.83 20.07 -1.26
N ARG A 13 -17.87 20.58 -2.49
CA ARG A 13 -19.13 20.78 -3.24
C ARG A 13 -19.77 19.47 -3.66
N GLU A 14 -19.01 18.57 -4.22
CA GLU A 14 -19.48 17.26 -4.67
C GLU A 14 -20.11 16.46 -3.54
N LYS A 15 -19.51 16.53 -2.34
CA LYS A 15 -20.03 15.85 -1.14
C LYS A 15 -21.08 16.66 -0.38
N HIS A 16 -21.46 17.85 -0.84
CA HIS A 16 -22.38 18.77 -0.12
C HIS A 16 -21.89 19.18 1.28
N TRP A 17 -20.57 19.25 1.50
CA TRP A 17 -19.94 19.62 2.78
C TRP A 17 -19.46 21.07 2.83
N GLN A 18 -20.00 21.97 2.00
CA GLN A 18 -19.59 23.40 1.97
C GLN A 18 -19.99 24.19 3.19
N ASN A 19 -21.05 23.74 3.89
CA ASN A 19 -21.47 24.39 5.13
C ASN A 19 -20.47 24.11 6.23
N TYR A 20 -20.03 25.15 6.95
CA TYR A 20 -19.01 25.04 8.00
C TYR A 20 -19.39 24.02 9.09
N SER A 21 -20.66 23.99 9.53
CA SER A 21 -21.10 23.03 10.53
C SER A 21 -21.08 21.58 10.01
N THR A 22 -21.45 21.38 8.75
CA THR A 22 -21.37 20.06 8.09
C THR A 22 -19.91 19.64 7.92
N PHE A 23 -19.06 20.56 7.48
CA PHE A 23 -17.62 20.29 7.39
C PHE A 23 -17.03 19.87 8.74
N CYS A 24 -17.32 20.61 9.83
CA CYS A 24 -16.82 20.24 11.16
C CYS A 24 -17.30 18.88 11.61
N ALA A 25 -18.57 18.53 11.34
CA ALA A 25 -19.11 17.22 11.70
C ALA A 25 -18.41 16.07 10.95
N GLU A 26 -18.17 16.23 9.64
CA GLU A 26 -17.47 15.22 8.84
C GLU A 26 -15.97 15.16 9.18
N TYR A 27 -15.37 16.31 9.48
CA TYR A 27 -14.01 16.41 9.97
C TYR A 27 -13.83 15.63 11.29
N ASP A 28 -14.74 15.83 12.25
CA ASP A 28 -14.70 15.10 13.53
C ASP A 28 -14.91 13.58 13.36
N LYS A 29 -15.73 13.15 12.41
CA LYS A 29 -15.89 11.74 12.10
C LYS A 29 -14.59 11.13 11.56
N ALA A 30 -13.91 11.83 10.65
CA ALA A 30 -12.64 11.41 10.11
C ALA A 30 -11.53 11.43 11.19
N ALA A 31 -11.47 12.50 11.98
CA ALA A 31 -10.52 12.64 13.08
C ALA A 31 -10.61 11.46 14.06
N ARG A 32 -11.82 11.07 14.48
CA ARG A 32 -12.02 9.95 15.39
C ARG A 32 -11.61 8.60 14.82
N ARG A 33 -11.60 8.42 13.50
CA ARG A 33 -11.11 7.19 12.87
C ARG A 33 -9.59 7.08 12.91
N ILE A 34 -8.89 8.22 12.90
CA ILE A 34 -7.42 8.27 12.97
C ILE A 34 -6.94 8.29 14.42
N ASP A 35 -7.48 9.25 15.20
CA ASP A 35 -7.10 9.49 16.58
C ASP A 35 -8.18 10.31 17.28
N SER A 36 -8.73 9.78 18.38
CA SER A 36 -9.78 10.44 19.15
C SER A 36 -9.37 11.80 19.73
N GLU A 37 -8.06 12.03 19.93
CA GLU A 37 -7.55 13.32 20.42
C GLU A 37 -7.60 14.46 19.38
N LEU A 38 -7.75 14.11 18.10
CA LEU A 38 -7.90 15.08 17.01
C LEU A 38 -9.35 15.58 16.87
N ALA A 39 -10.31 14.92 17.49
CA ALA A 39 -11.70 15.36 17.48
C ALA A 39 -11.87 16.72 18.17
N GLY A 40 -12.67 17.60 17.57
CA GLY A 40 -12.85 18.98 18.04
C GLY A 40 -11.75 19.96 17.60
N ARG A 41 -10.66 19.48 16.97
CA ARG A 41 -9.56 20.32 16.48
C ARG A 41 -9.72 20.73 15.01
N TYR A 42 -10.94 20.96 14.57
CA TYR A 42 -11.18 21.42 13.20
C TYR A 42 -10.70 22.87 12.98
N PRO A 43 -10.40 23.25 11.73
CA PRO A 43 -9.95 24.61 11.40
C PRO A 43 -11.05 25.63 11.71
N SER A 44 -10.68 26.83 12.12
CA SER A 44 -11.63 27.92 12.28
C SER A 44 -12.31 28.26 10.94
N ARG A 45 -13.49 28.91 10.98
CA ARG A 45 -14.21 29.33 9.76
C ARG A 45 -13.32 30.19 8.83
N ALA A 46 -12.52 31.10 9.39
CA ALA A 46 -11.61 31.93 8.63
C ALA A 46 -10.47 31.12 8.01
N GLN A 47 -9.99 30.08 8.69
CA GLN A 47 -8.95 29.18 8.24
C GLN A 47 -9.46 28.29 7.10
N LEU A 48 -10.64 27.68 7.25
CA LEU A 48 -11.29 26.91 6.19
C LEU A 48 -11.53 27.78 4.95
N HIS A 49 -12.01 29.02 5.13
CA HIS A 49 -12.24 29.94 4.02
C HIS A 49 -10.95 30.23 3.23
N ARG A 50 -9.80 30.43 3.93
CA ARG A 50 -8.49 30.57 3.27
C ARG A 50 -8.08 29.31 2.50
N TRP A 51 -8.34 28.14 3.09
CA TRP A 51 -8.02 26.86 2.46
C TRP A 51 -8.77 26.68 1.14
N ILE A 52 -10.09 26.82 1.14
CA ILE A 52 -10.93 26.59 -0.05
C ILE A 52 -10.74 27.65 -1.14
N ASN A 53 -10.18 28.82 -0.82
CA ASN A 53 -9.89 29.85 -1.80
C ASN A 53 -8.41 29.89 -2.23
N GLY A 54 -7.60 28.90 -1.82
CA GLY A 54 -6.19 28.83 -2.21
C GLY A 54 -5.29 29.91 -1.59
N ALA A 55 -5.81 30.66 -0.59
CA ALA A 55 -5.07 31.73 0.06
C ALA A 55 -4.12 31.20 1.16
N VAL A 56 -3.42 30.09 0.88
CA VAL A 56 -2.44 29.47 1.77
C VAL A 56 -1.07 29.46 1.11
N ARG A 57 -0.03 29.83 1.88
CA ARG A 57 1.37 29.83 1.39
C ARG A 57 2.08 28.50 1.62
N SER A 58 1.55 27.66 2.48
CA SER A 58 2.06 26.34 2.85
C SER A 58 0.90 25.44 3.23
N LEU A 59 1.12 24.13 3.20
CA LEU A 59 0.14 23.17 3.69
C LEU A 59 -0.24 23.43 5.15
N PRO A 60 -1.46 23.07 5.58
CA PRO A 60 -1.84 23.06 6.98
C PRO A 60 -0.90 22.21 7.84
N TYR A 61 -1.03 22.33 9.17
CA TYR A 61 -0.32 21.45 10.10
C TYR A 61 -0.62 19.98 9.80
N ALA A 62 0.35 19.11 10.10
CA ALA A 62 0.31 17.68 9.78
C ALA A 62 -1.00 16.98 10.19
N ASP A 63 -1.52 17.30 11.38
CA ASP A 63 -2.79 16.74 11.87
C ASP A 63 -3.97 17.09 10.97
N HIS A 64 -4.05 18.32 10.49
CA HIS A 64 -5.09 18.73 9.56
C HIS A 64 -4.95 18.02 8.21
N CYS A 65 -3.71 17.87 7.72
CA CYS A 65 -3.45 17.12 6.48
C CYS A 65 -3.93 15.68 6.59
N ARG A 66 -3.58 14.98 7.66
CA ARG A 66 -4.01 13.59 7.94
C ARG A 66 -5.53 13.46 7.98
N VAL A 67 -6.22 14.38 8.65
CA VAL A 67 -7.70 14.34 8.72
C VAL A 67 -8.33 14.65 7.37
N LEU A 68 -7.79 15.59 6.60
CA LEU A 68 -8.29 15.89 5.25
C LEU A 68 -8.09 14.70 4.29
N GLU A 69 -6.97 14.02 4.36
CA GLU A 69 -6.72 12.81 3.57
C GLU A 69 -7.69 11.67 3.93
N GLU A 70 -8.03 11.51 5.20
CA GLU A 70 -9.05 10.57 5.64
C GLU A 70 -10.48 11.00 5.21
N MET A 71 -10.77 12.31 5.15
CA MET A 71 -12.05 12.82 4.64
C MET A 71 -12.22 12.58 3.14
N PHE A 72 -11.11 12.57 2.41
CA PHE A 72 -11.07 12.43 0.95
C PHE A 72 -10.11 11.31 0.54
N PRO A 73 -10.48 10.04 0.75
CA PRO A 73 -9.66 8.90 0.39
C PRO A 73 -9.22 8.96 -1.09
N GLY A 74 -7.93 8.74 -1.32
CA GLY A 74 -7.33 8.85 -2.64
C GLY A 74 -6.80 10.24 -3.00
N TRP A 75 -6.89 11.23 -2.09
CA TRP A 75 -6.33 12.56 -2.26
C TRP A 75 -5.29 12.86 -1.18
N THR A 76 -4.11 13.30 -1.58
CA THR A 76 -3.12 13.84 -0.64
C THR A 76 -3.44 15.28 -0.28
N ALA A 77 -2.98 15.75 0.88
CA ALA A 77 -3.12 17.15 1.27
C ALA A 77 -2.59 18.10 0.19
N GLU A 78 -1.44 17.79 -0.42
CA GLU A 78 -0.89 18.59 -1.50
C GLU A 78 -1.82 18.69 -2.71
N GLN A 79 -2.46 17.58 -3.09
CA GLN A 79 -3.40 17.55 -4.22
C GLN A 79 -4.68 18.33 -3.90
N LEU A 80 -5.17 18.27 -2.66
CA LEU A 80 -6.34 19.00 -2.21
C LEU A 80 -6.15 20.53 -2.29
N PHE A 81 -4.92 21.02 -2.12
CA PHE A 81 -4.59 22.43 -2.15
C PHE A 81 -4.06 22.93 -3.51
N LYS A 82 -3.94 22.06 -4.53
CA LYS A 82 -3.62 22.50 -5.90
C LYS A 82 -4.83 23.16 -6.58
N PRO A 83 -4.61 24.14 -7.49
CA PRO A 83 -5.68 24.71 -8.31
C PRO A 83 -6.36 23.61 -9.12
N SER A 84 -7.68 23.60 -9.15
CA SER A 84 -8.43 22.71 -10.05
C SER A 84 -8.26 23.20 -11.47
N THR A 85 -7.50 22.51 -12.31
CA THR A 85 -7.46 22.78 -13.74
C THR A 85 -8.81 22.44 -14.35
N GLY A 86 -9.48 23.46 -14.87
CA GLY A 86 -10.87 23.42 -15.32
C GLY A 86 -11.17 22.60 -16.58
N ASP A 87 -10.48 21.48 -16.81
CA ASP A 87 -10.65 20.65 -18.02
C ASP A 87 -11.26 19.26 -17.73
N ARG A 88 -12.14 19.17 -16.73
CA ARG A 88 -12.92 17.95 -16.46
C ARG A 88 -14.44 18.16 -16.40
N ALA A 89 -14.96 19.02 -17.27
CA ALA A 89 -16.41 19.16 -17.45
C ALA A 89 -16.88 18.61 -18.80
N SER A 90 -16.31 17.54 -19.32
CA SER A 90 -16.86 16.81 -20.47
C SER A 90 -16.11 15.49 -20.72
N SER A 91 -16.30 14.55 -19.84
CA SER A 91 -16.37 13.12 -20.17
C SER A 91 -16.61 12.39 -18.87
N ALA A 92 -17.84 11.90 -18.67
CA ALA A 92 -18.07 10.82 -17.74
C ALA A 92 -17.20 9.65 -18.24
N PRO A 93 -16.17 9.22 -17.50
CA PRO A 93 -15.53 7.97 -17.83
C PRO A 93 -16.52 6.87 -17.48
N SER A 94 -16.72 5.97 -18.42
CA SER A 94 -17.20 4.62 -18.11
C SER A 94 -16.50 4.11 -16.86
N PRO A 95 -17.11 3.24 -16.03
CA PRO A 95 -16.50 2.76 -14.80
C PRO A 95 -15.33 1.84 -15.09
N GLY A 96 -14.21 2.43 -15.51
CA GLY A 96 -12.90 1.81 -15.57
C GLY A 96 -12.08 2.42 -14.45
N LEU A 97 -11.51 1.58 -13.61
CA LEU A 97 -10.59 1.94 -12.52
C LEU A 97 -9.50 2.89 -13.05
N ALA A 98 -9.64 4.20 -12.77
CA ALA A 98 -8.57 5.15 -13.07
C ALA A 98 -7.49 5.02 -11.98
N VAL A 99 -6.37 4.40 -12.33
CA VAL A 99 -5.21 4.28 -11.45
C VAL A 99 -4.58 5.66 -11.26
N PRO A 100 -4.31 6.12 -10.03
CA PRO A 100 -3.65 7.39 -9.77
C PRO A 100 -2.26 7.44 -10.42
N ALA A 101 -1.91 8.55 -11.06
CA ALA A 101 -0.57 8.76 -11.64
C ALA A 101 0.48 9.15 -10.60
N ALA A 102 0.34 8.71 -9.35
CA ALA A 102 1.29 9.03 -8.29
C ALA A 102 2.55 8.17 -8.43
N SER A 103 3.72 8.81 -8.44
CA SER A 103 5.02 8.13 -8.46
C SER A 103 5.46 7.61 -7.09
N VAL A 104 4.85 8.08 -6.01
CA VAL A 104 5.14 7.67 -4.63
C VAL A 104 3.84 7.47 -3.87
N ILE A 105 3.68 6.32 -3.25
CA ILE A 105 2.47 5.96 -2.50
C ILE A 105 2.82 5.25 -1.19
N LEU A 106 1.94 5.29 -0.21
CA LEU A 106 2.02 4.38 0.93
C LEU A 106 1.75 2.94 0.46
N SER A 107 2.36 1.96 1.11
CA SER A 107 2.14 0.54 0.78
C SER A 107 0.66 0.13 0.83
N THR A 108 -0.13 0.77 1.70
CA THR A 108 -1.59 0.58 1.78
C THR A 108 -2.33 1.17 0.58
N GLY A 109 -1.72 2.12 -0.14
CA GLY A 109 -2.24 2.73 -1.37
C GLY A 109 -2.02 1.91 -2.64
N LEU A 110 -1.44 0.70 -2.54
CA LEU A 110 -1.24 -0.22 -3.68
C LEU A 110 -2.55 -0.80 -4.23
N ARG A 111 -3.65 -0.78 -3.47
CA ARG A 111 -4.91 -1.42 -3.84
C ARG A 111 -5.38 -1.10 -5.26
N PRO A 112 -5.48 0.16 -5.74
CA PRO A 112 -5.96 0.45 -7.09
C PRO A 112 -5.09 -0.17 -8.19
N TYR A 113 -3.78 -0.27 -7.95
CA TYR A 113 -2.83 -0.86 -8.92
C TYR A 113 -2.96 -2.39 -8.95
N ILE A 114 -3.12 -3.01 -7.78
CA ILE A 114 -3.39 -4.45 -7.70
C ILE A 114 -4.74 -4.77 -8.36
N GLU A 115 -5.81 -4.01 -8.08
CA GLU A 115 -7.09 -4.19 -8.75
C GLU A 115 -6.96 -4.05 -10.26
N GLN A 116 -6.21 -3.08 -10.75
CA GLN A 116 -5.93 -2.92 -12.17
C GLN A 116 -5.16 -4.12 -12.74
N ALA A 117 -4.15 -4.64 -12.02
CA ALA A 117 -3.41 -5.81 -12.48
C ALA A 117 -4.32 -7.05 -12.64
N PHE A 118 -5.30 -7.22 -11.76
CA PHE A 118 -6.26 -8.31 -11.82
C PHE A 118 -7.30 -8.19 -12.95
N THR A 119 -7.36 -7.06 -13.68
CA THR A 119 -8.19 -6.95 -14.90
C THR A 119 -7.57 -7.62 -16.12
N ALA A 120 -6.29 -8.01 -16.04
CA ALA A 120 -5.60 -8.71 -17.10
C ALA A 120 -6.12 -10.16 -17.23
N GLU A 121 -6.01 -10.73 -18.43
CA GLU A 121 -6.33 -12.12 -18.69
C GLU A 121 -5.37 -13.08 -17.97
N HIS A 122 -4.10 -12.69 -17.87
CA HIS A 122 -3.04 -13.40 -17.16
C HIS A 122 -2.47 -12.49 -16.09
N VAL A 123 -2.71 -12.83 -14.83
CA VAL A 123 -2.25 -12.06 -13.68
C VAL A 123 -0.97 -12.65 -13.13
N SER A 124 0.07 -11.84 -13.01
CA SER A 124 1.34 -12.21 -12.40
C SER A 124 1.72 -11.21 -11.31
N ILE A 125 1.97 -11.69 -10.11
CA ILE A 125 2.45 -10.87 -8.99
C ILE A 125 3.69 -11.54 -8.40
N ASP A 126 4.81 -10.82 -8.44
CA ASP A 126 6.01 -11.19 -7.71
C ASP A 126 6.20 -10.24 -6.53
N PHE A 127 6.41 -10.80 -5.37
CA PHE A 127 6.58 -10.04 -4.13
C PHE A 127 7.86 -10.44 -3.41
N ALA A 128 8.69 -9.48 -3.08
CA ALA A 128 9.79 -9.64 -2.13
C ALA A 128 9.61 -8.65 -0.97
N GLY A 129 9.66 -9.14 0.26
CA GLY A 129 9.48 -8.28 1.44
C GLY A 129 9.52 -9.06 2.73
N PHE A 130 9.04 -8.48 3.83
CA PHE A 130 9.21 -9.06 5.16
C PHE A 130 8.13 -10.12 5.49
N SER A 131 6.86 -9.75 5.60
CA SER A 131 5.82 -10.64 6.12
C SER A 131 4.69 -10.98 5.15
N GLY A 132 4.60 -10.28 4.00
CA GLY A 132 3.47 -10.42 3.09
C GLY A 132 2.13 -9.87 3.60
N GLU A 133 2.07 -9.30 4.81
CA GLU A 133 0.81 -8.79 5.41
C GLU A 133 0.13 -7.75 4.52
N THR A 134 0.90 -6.80 3.98
CA THR A 134 0.35 -5.77 3.08
C THR A 134 -0.13 -6.38 1.77
N LEU A 135 0.64 -7.30 1.17
CA LEU A 135 0.21 -8.00 -0.04
C LEU A 135 -1.12 -8.73 0.20
N HIS A 136 -1.21 -9.52 1.28
CA HIS A 136 -2.44 -10.21 1.66
C HIS A 136 -3.63 -9.24 1.73
N GLY A 137 -3.47 -8.09 2.40
CA GLY A 137 -4.54 -7.10 2.55
C GLY A 137 -5.00 -6.45 1.24
N VAL A 138 -4.10 -6.29 0.24
CA VAL A 138 -4.46 -5.63 -1.03
C VAL A 138 -4.97 -6.60 -2.10
N VAL A 139 -4.64 -7.90 -2.02
CA VAL A 139 -5.14 -8.90 -2.98
C VAL A 139 -6.51 -9.49 -2.62
N GLN A 140 -6.99 -9.29 -1.39
CA GLN A 140 -8.27 -9.88 -0.95
C GLN A 140 -9.45 -9.45 -1.81
N GLU A 141 -9.60 -8.15 -2.06
CA GLU A 141 -10.73 -7.63 -2.84
C GLU A 141 -10.75 -8.16 -4.28
N PRO A 142 -9.63 -8.13 -5.06
CA PRO A 142 -9.60 -8.77 -6.37
C PRO A 142 -9.91 -10.26 -6.33
N LEU A 143 -9.40 -11.01 -5.35
CA LEU A 143 -9.69 -12.43 -5.22
C LEU A 143 -11.18 -12.69 -4.90
N ASP A 144 -11.81 -11.83 -4.12
CA ASP A 144 -13.26 -11.90 -3.88
C ASP A 144 -14.06 -11.55 -5.15
N LYS A 145 -13.62 -10.59 -5.96
CA LYS A 145 -14.21 -10.28 -7.26
C LYS A 145 -14.11 -11.46 -8.25
N ILE A 146 -13.03 -12.25 -8.19
CA ILE A 146 -12.94 -13.51 -8.94
C ILE A 146 -13.96 -14.52 -8.39
N ARG A 147 -14.05 -14.67 -7.07
CA ARG A 147 -14.99 -15.61 -6.43
C ARG A 147 -16.44 -15.31 -6.83
N THR A 148 -16.83 -14.05 -6.88
CA THR A 148 -18.17 -13.62 -7.30
C THR A 148 -18.38 -13.66 -8.81
N GLY A 149 -17.30 -13.78 -9.60
CA GLY A 149 -17.35 -13.80 -11.07
C GLY A 149 -17.45 -12.42 -11.69
N GLU A 150 -17.16 -11.37 -10.94
CA GLU A 150 -17.08 -9.98 -11.43
C GLU A 150 -15.86 -9.80 -12.36
N ILE A 151 -14.72 -10.39 -12.01
CA ILE A 151 -13.55 -10.50 -12.89
C ILE A 151 -13.22 -11.98 -13.14
N LYS A 152 -12.64 -12.29 -14.29
CA LYS A 152 -12.44 -13.68 -14.76
C LYS A 152 -11.08 -13.84 -15.45
N PRO A 153 -9.96 -13.71 -14.72
CA PRO A 153 -8.66 -14.00 -15.32
C PRO A 153 -8.57 -15.47 -15.73
N GLN A 154 -7.83 -15.77 -16.78
CA GLN A 154 -7.53 -17.15 -17.16
C GLN A 154 -6.49 -17.77 -16.24
N SER A 155 -5.46 -16.99 -15.89
CA SER A 155 -4.43 -17.45 -14.96
C SER A 155 -4.13 -16.41 -13.88
N VAL A 156 -3.75 -16.93 -12.68
CA VAL A 156 -3.21 -16.13 -11.56
C VAL A 156 -1.97 -16.82 -11.05
N THR A 157 -0.83 -16.14 -11.15
CA THR A 157 0.45 -16.59 -10.60
C THR A 157 0.92 -15.60 -9.55
N ILE A 158 1.22 -16.09 -8.34
CA ILE A 158 1.77 -15.27 -7.25
C ILE A 158 3.03 -15.95 -6.72
N ARG A 159 4.18 -15.27 -6.79
CA ARG A 159 5.44 -15.72 -6.21
C ARG A 159 5.81 -14.82 -5.04
N MET A 160 6.07 -15.41 -3.88
CA MET A 160 6.45 -14.67 -2.68
C MET A 160 7.84 -15.08 -2.21
N LEU A 161 8.76 -14.13 -2.17
CA LEU A 161 10.13 -14.28 -1.68
C LEU A 161 10.23 -13.61 -0.30
N LEU A 162 10.38 -14.41 0.75
CA LEU A 162 10.29 -13.99 2.14
C LEU A 162 11.57 -14.34 2.91
N PRO A 163 11.97 -13.60 3.95
CA PRO A 163 13.14 -13.94 4.74
C PRO A 163 12.92 -15.26 5.51
N ASP A 164 13.98 -16.02 5.66
CA ASP A 164 13.97 -17.22 6.52
C ASP A 164 14.05 -16.82 7.98
N THR A 165 12.91 -16.72 8.61
CA THR A 165 12.79 -16.40 10.04
C THR A 165 13.09 -17.58 10.97
N THR A 166 13.43 -18.76 10.46
CA THR A 166 13.90 -19.88 11.30
C THR A 166 15.38 -19.74 11.68
N ARG A 167 16.11 -18.85 10.99
CA ARG A 167 17.53 -18.58 11.21
C ARG A 167 17.75 -17.21 11.81
N PRO A 168 18.86 -16.99 12.55
CA PRO A 168 19.19 -15.68 13.13
C PRO A 168 19.16 -14.57 12.09
N MET A 169 18.57 -13.44 12.46
CA MET A 169 18.40 -12.27 11.60
C MET A 169 19.24 -11.10 12.11
N THR A 170 19.77 -10.30 11.20
CA THR A 170 20.47 -9.05 11.54
C THR A 170 19.50 -7.93 11.89
N VAL A 171 18.31 -7.95 11.25
CA VAL A 171 17.21 -7.01 11.44
C VAL A 171 15.92 -7.77 11.16
N PRO A 172 14.93 -7.70 12.06
CA PRO A 172 14.88 -7.01 13.36
C PRO A 172 15.84 -7.56 14.42
N CYS A 173 16.22 -6.69 15.37
CA CYS A 173 17.17 -7.05 16.43
C CYS A 173 16.88 -6.30 17.73
N ARG A 174 17.44 -6.77 18.84
CA ARG A 174 17.32 -6.10 20.14
C ARG A 174 18.04 -4.75 20.13
N VAL A 175 17.48 -3.75 20.79
CA VAL A 175 18.09 -2.41 20.89
C VAL A 175 19.35 -2.43 21.73
N GLU A 176 19.39 -3.27 22.79
CA GLU A 176 20.46 -3.29 23.79
C GLU A 176 21.82 -3.72 23.23
N ASP A 177 21.84 -4.75 22.39
CA ASP A 177 23.07 -5.39 21.95
C ASP A 177 23.12 -5.67 20.44
N LEU A 178 22.07 -5.25 19.71
CA LEU A 178 21.87 -5.51 18.28
C LEU A 178 21.87 -7.01 17.91
N ALA A 179 21.63 -7.87 18.89
CA ALA A 179 21.58 -9.29 18.65
C ALA A 179 20.18 -9.73 18.21
N ASP A 180 20.15 -10.84 17.50
CA ASP A 180 18.93 -11.53 17.12
C ASP A 180 18.09 -11.94 18.35
N ASP A 181 16.78 -11.90 18.20
CA ASP A 181 15.82 -12.33 19.20
C ASP A 181 15.01 -13.52 18.68
N PRO A 182 15.24 -14.75 19.22
CA PRO A 182 14.55 -15.95 18.77
C PRO A 182 13.03 -15.93 18.97
N ASP A 183 12.55 -15.30 20.03
CA ASP A 183 11.11 -15.24 20.32
C ASP A 183 10.40 -14.28 19.35
N TYR A 184 11.05 -13.15 19.04
CA TYR A 184 10.58 -12.25 18.01
C TYR A 184 10.55 -12.95 16.63
N ARG A 185 11.60 -13.67 16.27
CA ARG A 185 11.65 -14.42 15.00
C ARG A 185 10.52 -15.47 14.92
N ALA A 186 10.29 -16.24 15.99
CA ALA A 186 9.21 -17.21 16.04
C ALA A 186 7.84 -16.55 15.83
N ARG A 187 7.61 -15.39 16.46
CA ARG A 187 6.41 -14.59 16.23
C ARG A 187 6.29 -14.12 14.78
N MET A 188 7.37 -13.60 14.19
CA MET A 188 7.37 -13.17 12.79
C MET A 188 7.16 -14.33 11.84
N HIS A 189 7.71 -15.51 12.13
CA HIS A 189 7.45 -16.71 11.36
C HIS A 189 5.94 -17.03 11.30
N GLN A 190 5.26 -16.98 12.44
CA GLN A 190 3.81 -17.20 12.51
C GLN A 190 3.02 -16.13 11.75
N VAL A 191 3.41 -14.85 11.85
CA VAL A 191 2.76 -13.76 11.13
C VAL A 191 2.93 -13.94 9.62
N THR A 192 4.15 -14.20 9.18
CA THR A 192 4.50 -14.41 7.76
C THR A 192 3.76 -15.61 7.19
N GLY A 193 3.82 -16.77 7.87
CA GLY A 193 3.11 -17.97 7.46
C GLY A 193 1.61 -17.74 7.32
N ARG A 194 0.98 -17.10 8.31
CA ARG A 194 -0.47 -16.79 8.27
C ARG A 194 -0.86 -16.04 7.00
N HIS A 195 -0.16 -14.98 6.65
CA HIS A 195 -0.51 -14.15 5.51
C HIS A 195 -0.17 -14.83 4.18
N ALA A 196 0.99 -15.46 4.08
CA ALA A 196 1.44 -16.13 2.87
C ALA A 196 0.54 -17.34 2.53
N TYR A 197 0.24 -18.20 3.51
CA TYR A 197 -0.65 -19.33 3.31
C TYR A 197 -2.09 -18.94 3.05
N ALA A 198 -2.59 -17.84 3.63
CA ALA A 198 -3.93 -17.35 3.33
C ALA A 198 -4.08 -16.96 1.85
N ILE A 199 -3.07 -16.35 1.24
CA ILE A 199 -3.05 -16.07 -0.21
C ILE A 199 -3.06 -17.39 -1.00
N LEU A 200 -2.14 -18.31 -0.66
CA LEU A 200 -2.01 -19.60 -1.34
C LEU A 200 -3.34 -20.39 -1.30
N GLU A 201 -3.94 -20.53 -0.13
CA GLU A 201 -5.19 -21.24 0.06
C GLU A 201 -6.34 -20.62 -0.73
N THR A 202 -6.45 -19.29 -0.72
CA THR A 202 -7.49 -18.58 -1.47
C THR A 202 -7.35 -18.79 -2.98
N VAL A 203 -6.14 -18.67 -3.53
CA VAL A 203 -5.91 -18.88 -4.97
C VAL A 203 -6.18 -20.35 -5.37
N GLN A 204 -5.76 -21.30 -4.55
CA GLN A 204 -6.05 -22.72 -4.77
C GLN A 204 -7.55 -23.03 -4.68
N GLU A 205 -8.27 -22.41 -3.73
CA GLU A 205 -9.72 -22.53 -3.64
C GLU A 205 -10.41 -22.06 -4.92
N LEU A 206 -10.03 -20.89 -5.43
CA LEU A 206 -10.59 -20.32 -6.66
C LEU A 206 -10.36 -21.23 -7.88
N ALA A 207 -9.19 -21.88 -7.96
CA ALA A 207 -8.91 -22.88 -8.98
C ALA A 207 -9.82 -24.12 -8.83
N ARG A 208 -9.96 -24.66 -7.61
CA ARG A 208 -10.86 -25.79 -7.34
C ARG A 208 -12.33 -25.49 -7.65
N LEU A 209 -12.75 -24.23 -7.46
CA LEU A 209 -14.09 -23.76 -7.81
C LEU A 209 -14.24 -23.48 -9.32
N GLY A 210 -13.21 -23.70 -10.13
CA GLY A 210 -13.24 -23.43 -11.58
C GLY A 210 -13.34 -21.92 -11.92
N ARG A 211 -12.98 -21.05 -11.00
CA ARG A 211 -12.98 -19.60 -11.21
C ARG A 211 -11.74 -19.11 -11.95
N ILE A 212 -10.65 -19.85 -11.86
CA ILE A 212 -9.37 -19.63 -12.54
C ILE A 212 -8.99 -20.95 -13.21
N LYS A 213 -8.56 -20.93 -14.46
CA LYS A 213 -8.15 -22.13 -15.17
C LYS A 213 -6.76 -22.62 -14.72
N GLU A 214 -5.83 -21.68 -14.61
CA GLU A 214 -4.45 -21.94 -14.21
C GLU A 214 -4.10 -21.05 -13.00
N ALA A 215 -3.81 -21.67 -11.87
CA ALA A 215 -3.48 -21.00 -10.63
C ALA A 215 -2.19 -21.54 -10.05
N SER A 216 -1.23 -20.67 -9.77
CA SER A 216 0.01 -21.01 -9.09
C SER A 216 0.27 -19.99 -7.99
N THR A 217 0.57 -20.48 -6.80
CA THR A 217 1.08 -19.65 -5.70
C THR A 217 2.23 -20.37 -5.05
N GLU A 218 3.40 -19.76 -5.09
CA GLU A 218 4.61 -20.31 -4.51
C GLU A 218 5.20 -19.37 -3.47
N ILE A 219 5.64 -19.94 -2.36
CA ILE A 219 6.27 -19.22 -1.26
C ILE A 219 7.67 -19.78 -1.10
N ARG A 220 8.69 -18.93 -1.23
CA ARG A 220 10.08 -19.30 -1.03
C ARG A 220 10.76 -18.43 0.01
N ALA A 221 11.71 -19.00 0.71
CA ALA A 221 12.53 -18.31 1.69
C ALA A 221 13.94 -18.01 1.15
N TYR A 222 14.56 -16.97 1.68
CA TYR A 222 15.96 -16.64 1.42
C TYR A 222 16.63 -16.03 2.65
N GLN A 223 17.97 -16.13 2.72
CA GLN A 223 18.73 -15.67 3.90
C GLN A 223 19.27 -14.24 3.74
N VAL A 224 18.43 -13.33 3.27
CA VAL A 224 18.79 -11.92 3.11
C VAL A 224 17.93 -11.08 4.06
N PRO A 225 18.51 -10.08 4.76
CA PRO A 225 17.71 -9.18 5.59
C PRO A 225 16.64 -8.47 4.75
N PRO A 226 15.40 -8.40 5.24
CA PRO A 226 14.29 -7.81 4.49
C PRO A 226 14.31 -6.29 4.59
N LEU A 227 15.27 -5.63 3.94
CA LEU A 227 15.47 -4.17 4.03
C LEU A 227 14.54 -3.36 3.13
N PHE A 228 13.86 -4.01 2.19
CA PHE A 228 12.96 -3.37 1.25
C PHE A 228 11.74 -4.25 0.95
N LYS A 229 10.75 -3.65 0.31
CA LYS A 229 9.67 -4.37 -0.34
C LYS A 229 9.65 -4.06 -1.83
N LEU A 230 9.34 -5.07 -2.59
CA LEU A 230 9.20 -5.02 -4.03
C LEU A 230 7.92 -5.75 -4.43
N TYR A 231 7.11 -5.10 -5.24
CA TYR A 231 5.99 -5.72 -5.94
C TYR A 231 6.22 -5.55 -7.43
N LEU A 232 6.11 -6.62 -8.17
CA LEU A 232 6.15 -6.63 -9.63
C LEU A 232 4.79 -7.11 -10.12
N LEU A 233 4.14 -6.35 -10.97
CA LEU A 233 2.78 -6.63 -11.43
C LEU A 233 2.80 -6.82 -12.95
N ASN A 234 2.41 -7.99 -13.41
CA ASN A 234 2.24 -8.37 -14.83
C ASN A 234 3.49 -8.11 -15.70
N GLY A 235 4.67 -7.94 -15.10
CA GLY A 235 5.91 -7.58 -15.81
C GLY A 235 5.97 -6.11 -16.27
N ASP A 236 4.93 -5.32 -16.03
CA ASP A 236 4.80 -3.97 -16.53
C ASP A 236 5.03 -2.90 -15.45
N GLU A 237 4.80 -3.22 -14.19
CA GLU A 237 4.91 -2.28 -13.09
C GLU A 237 5.76 -2.83 -11.94
N ALA A 238 6.59 -1.97 -11.36
CA ALA A 238 7.33 -2.23 -10.15
C ALA A 238 7.02 -1.19 -9.08
N PHE A 239 6.84 -1.65 -7.85
CA PHE A 239 6.71 -0.79 -6.66
C PHE A 239 7.82 -1.16 -5.69
N PHE A 240 8.75 -0.26 -5.47
CA PHE A 240 9.91 -0.47 -4.63
C PHE A 240 9.91 0.52 -3.46
N GLY A 241 10.20 0.03 -2.25
CA GLY A 241 10.32 0.89 -1.08
C GLY A 241 11.20 0.31 0.00
N LEU A 242 11.92 1.17 0.70
CA LEU A 242 12.72 0.79 1.85
C LEU A 242 11.85 0.70 3.09
N TYR A 243 12.12 -0.26 3.96
CA TYR A 243 11.50 -0.30 5.27
C TYR A 243 12.16 0.72 6.20
N PRO A 244 11.39 1.63 6.82
CA PRO A 244 11.92 2.42 7.92
C PRO A 244 12.21 1.50 9.11
N LEU A 245 13.41 1.67 9.69
CA LEU A 245 13.79 1.03 10.93
C LEU A 245 13.29 1.90 12.08
N VAL A 246 12.52 1.33 12.98
CA VAL A 246 11.99 2.04 14.13
C VAL A 246 12.23 1.25 15.41
N GLU A 247 12.47 1.98 16.50
CA GLU A 247 12.50 1.39 17.83
C GLU A 247 11.08 1.34 18.39
N HIS A 248 10.63 0.17 18.78
CA HIS A 248 9.40 0.05 19.54
C HIS A 248 9.42 -1.11 20.53
N LYS A 249 8.55 -1.01 21.54
CA LYS A 249 8.43 -2.04 22.57
C LYS A 249 7.48 -3.13 22.12
N ILE A 250 8.00 -4.34 22.04
CA ILE A 250 7.22 -5.52 21.66
C ILE A 250 6.83 -6.29 22.93
N PRO A 251 5.55 -6.64 23.11
CA PRO A 251 5.12 -7.45 24.23
C PRO A 251 5.53 -8.91 24.02
N PHE A 252 6.18 -9.47 25.03
CA PHE A 252 6.53 -10.88 25.16
C PHE A 252 5.93 -11.46 26.47
N PRO A 253 5.88 -12.79 26.65
CA PRO A 253 5.34 -13.40 27.88
C PRO A 253 6.09 -13.00 29.15
N ASP A 254 7.37 -12.70 29.07
CA ASP A 254 8.25 -12.29 30.17
C ASP A 254 8.34 -10.77 30.38
N GLY A 255 7.68 -9.99 29.52
CA GLY A 255 7.68 -8.53 29.59
C GLY A 255 7.63 -7.85 28.23
N SER A 256 8.07 -6.60 28.18
CA SER A 256 8.14 -5.83 26.95
C SER A 256 9.58 -5.43 26.67
N HIS A 257 10.11 -5.85 25.53
CA HIS A 257 11.48 -5.58 25.13
C HIS A 257 11.55 -4.55 24.00
N PRO A 258 12.51 -3.60 24.05
CA PRO A 258 12.74 -2.68 22.96
C PRO A 258 13.44 -3.41 21.79
N MET A 259 12.86 -3.27 20.61
CA MET A 259 13.37 -3.88 19.36
C MET A 259 13.54 -2.82 18.28
N TYR A 260 14.58 -2.93 17.49
CA TYR A 260 14.63 -2.31 16.17
C TYR A 260 13.86 -3.18 15.19
N ASP A 261 12.75 -2.67 14.69
CA ASP A 261 11.84 -3.39 13.81
C ASP A 261 11.60 -2.66 12.49
N LEU A 262 11.12 -3.37 11.50
CA LEU A 262 10.88 -2.90 10.15
C LEU A 262 9.40 -2.61 9.93
N MET A 263 9.04 -1.34 9.78
CA MET A 263 7.64 -0.91 9.67
C MET A 263 7.13 -1.01 8.23
N GLY A 264 6.40 -2.09 7.96
CA GLY A 264 5.88 -2.39 6.64
C GLY A 264 4.72 -1.49 6.20
N LYS A 265 3.80 -1.13 7.10
CA LYS A 265 2.59 -0.36 6.76
C LYS A 265 2.90 1.09 6.40
N ASP A 266 3.90 1.67 7.07
CA ASP A 266 4.31 3.06 6.89
C ASP A 266 5.38 3.23 5.80
N ALA A 267 5.84 2.14 5.19
CA ALA A 267 6.81 2.19 4.12
C ALA A 267 6.18 2.80 2.85
N MET A 268 6.79 3.85 2.36
CA MET A 268 6.47 4.41 1.05
C MET A 268 7.06 3.53 -0.04
N VAL A 269 6.36 3.41 -1.16
CA VAL A 269 6.85 2.73 -2.35
C VAL A 269 6.84 3.68 -3.54
N PHE A 270 7.90 3.59 -4.34
CA PHE A 270 8.07 4.31 -5.59
C PHE A 270 7.53 3.43 -6.71
N ARG A 271 6.67 3.99 -7.54
CA ARG A 271 6.10 3.31 -8.69
C ARG A 271 6.96 3.58 -9.91
N HIS A 272 7.29 2.52 -10.62
CA HIS A 272 7.91 2.53 -11.95
C HIS A 272 7.04 1.74 -12.91
N SER A 273 6.83 2.25 -14.13
CA SER A 273 6.00 1.60 -15.14
C SER A 273 6.74 1.51 -16.47
N ALA A 274 6.80 0.32 -17.05
CA ALA A 274 7.42 0.10 -18.36
C ALA A 274 6.68 0.87 -19.48
N GLY A 275 5.39 1.17 -19.27
CA GLY A 275 4.58 1.94 -20.21
C GLY A 275 4.57 3.46 -19.96
N SER A 276 5.37 3.99 -19.03
CA SER A 276 5.39 5.42 -18.68
C SER A 276 5.95 6.32 -19.79
N GLY A 277 6.68 5.76 -20.76
CA GLY A 277 7.45 6.51 -21.76
C GLY A 277 8.80 7.04 -21.23
N ASP A 278 9.14 6.76 -19.98
CA ASP A 278 10.44 7.03 -19.37
C ASP A 278 11.33 5.78 -19.45
N ASP A 279 12.47 5.90 -20.10
CA ASP A 279 13.42 4.80 -20.25
C ASP A 279 13.98 4.32 -18.90
N ALA A 280 14.11 5.21 -17.91
CA ALA A 280 14.60 4.85 -16.58
C ALA A 280 13.59 3.97 -15.83
N ASP A 281 12.30 4.26 -15.94
CA ASP A 281 11.23 3.44 -15.36
C ASP A 281 11.20 2.05 -16.00
N ALA A 282 11.25 1.95 -17.33
CA ALA A 282 11.28 0.68 -18.02
C ALA A 282 12.51 -0.16 -17.66
N GLN A 283 13.69 0.48 -17.55
CA GLN A 283 14.92 -0.17 -17.10
C GLN A 283 14.82 -0.65 -15.66
N PHE A 284 14.20 0.15 -14.76
CA PHE A 284 14.00 -0.25 -13.38
C PHE A 284 13.11 -1.49 -13.29
N VAL A 285 11.98 -1.52 -14.00
CA VAL A 285 11.08 -2.70 -14.02
C VAL A 285 11.85 -3.94 -14.49
N ALA A 286 12.60 -3.84 -15.60
CA ALA A 286 13.38 -4.94 -16.14
C ALA A 286 14.48 -5.42 -15.16
N GLN A 287 15.19 -4.51 -14.52
CA GLN A 287 16.22 -4.86 -13.54
C GLN A 287 15.64 -5.48 -12.27
N ALA A 288 14.51 -4.96 -11.78
CA ALA A 288 13.82 -5.47 -10.61
C ALA A 288 13.30 -6.90 -10.87
N GLN A 289 12.75 -7.16 -12.07
CA GLN A 289 12.33 -8.49 -12.48
C GLN A 289 13.53 -9.43 -12.57
N GLY A 290 14.61 -9.02 -13.23
CA GLY A 290 15.84 -9.83 -13.34
C GLY A 290 16.47 -10.14 -11.99
N TRP A 291 16.45 -9.19 -11.04
CA TRP A 291 16.88 -9.43 -9.67
C TRP A 291 15.98 -10.47 -8.98
N PHE A 292 14.67 -10.30 -9.07
CA PHE A 292 13.72 -11.23 -8.44
C PHE A 292 13.89 -12.65 -8.98
N ASP A 293 13.96 -12.83 -10.29
CA ASP A 293 14.13 -14.13 -10.93
C ASP A 293 15.48 -14.78 -10.55
N SER A 294 16.55 -13.98 -10.51
CA SER A 294 17.87 -14.45 -10.06
C SER A 294 17.85 -14.96 -8.62
N MET A 295 17.22 -14.22 -7.71
CA MET A 295 17.09 -14.64 -6.31
C MET A 295 16.19 -15.87 -6.18
N TRP A 296 15.12 -15.90 -6.96
CA TRP A 296 14.19 -17.01 -7.00
C TRP A 296 14.83 -18.31 -7.46
N ASP A 297 15.59 -18.25 -8.55
CA ASP A 297 16.14 -19.47 -9.18
C ASP A 297 17.41 -19.99 -8.49
N HIS A 298 18.21 -19.11 -7.88
CA HIS A 298 19.54 -19.50 -7.42
C HIS A 298 19.75 -19.49 -5.91
N ILE A 299 19.03 -18.63 -5.18
CA ILE A 299 19.28 -18.39 -3.75
C ILE A 299 18.14 -18.88 -2.87
N SER A 300 16.90 -18.83 -3.40
CA SER A 300 15.72 -19.18 -2.62
C SER A 300 15.51 -20.70 -2.54
N TYR A 301 14.78 -21.10 -1.52
CA TYR A 301 14.38 -22.47 -1.26
C TYR A 301 12.95 -22.49 -0.71
N GLU A 302 12.37 -23.68 -0.58
CA GLU A 302 11.01 -23.85 -0.05
C GLU A 302 10.87 -23.17 1.32
N PHE A 303 9.78 -22.43 1.49
CA PHE A 303 9.53 -21.71 2.74
C PHE A 303 9.35 -22.72 3.88
N PRO A 304 10.12 -22.63 4.97
CA PRO A 304 10.04 -23.56 6.08
C PRO A 304 8.68 -23.45 6.79
N VAL A 305 8.07 -24.59 7.10
CA VAL A 305 6.77 -24.72 7.77
C VAL A 305 6.94 -24.78 9.28
#